data_caef4445ea0bd2ec59d523f24d4e9991
#
_entry.id   caef4445ea0bd2ec59d523f24d4e9991
#
_cell.length_a   1.000
_cell.length_b   1.000
_cell.length_c   1.000
_cell.angle_alpha   90.00
_cell.angle_beta   90.00
_cell.angle_gamma   90.00
#
_symmetry.space_group_name_H-M   'P 1'
#
loop_
_entity.id
_entity.type
_entity.pdbx_description
1 polymer ?
#
loop_
_entity_poly.entity_id
_entity_poly.type
_entity_poly.pdbx_seq_one_letter_code
_entity_poly.pdbx_strand_id
1 'polypeptide(L)'
;GEIDWFFNPTEHTSHDNEWTWSLYRHIYWQPLARAYALTKDEKYTKEFLHEMTEWGRAWPVTPFMENEEDAAAKYKFPGHSWRTIETAMRIYTVWLPCMEAFRTSPVWDREGWVTFLTLLCDHADFLMTHYSNHKKSSNWLTMESGTLLECGILFPEIKSDWFMTGYRRVMQEVKYSFDNDGIHMERTPIYHMVAAGVYFQCYRLCKLNDIPVPPYMEPTLEKSAQFIMSLVKPDLSTPMIGDADRDDLTTRRCDTSLYEGMNLTFDPYDLNEMRAYFRTWYEETGREDFRFMATAGKQGTPPAQRNYKYIPAGIYVMRTGWGPEDSYFHVHGIQLERGEVSSHSHNDTGHVEIHAKGEDILTDSGRYIYNSSCWKDWRHYFLSAKAHNTLYVDDHEMGTVPGVTRTRGVRTYLHAFEENEQYQLIDISHNGYDFMDDPMFHRRRVVRLPDDVYVIEDRVTGICREDHDIRLYYNFAFGHLDGENGKFDYTSQKGRGYTMTVQADKKLDFEILEGSEDPIGGWISYGYAWRKPIPQLIAKHSGKAPIHFITVLAPAGIRAEAAINGDAATVTLADGKVLTLTENAVELH
;
A
#
# COMPACT_ATOMS: atom_id res chain seq x y z
N GLY A 1 0.49 30.57 19.68
CA GLY A 1 -0.63 30.33 20.59
C GLY A 1 -0.44 28.99 21.28
N GLU A 2 -1.13 28.75 22.37
CA GLU A 2 -1.07 27.47 23.07
C GLU A 2 -1.75 26.38 22.22
N ILE A 3 -1.18 25.18 22.16
CA ILE A 3 -1.77 24.01 21.49
C ILE A 3 -2.73 23.34 22.47
N ASP A 4 -3.97 23.12 22.02
CA ASP A 4 -4.88 22.23 22.72
C ASP A 4 -4.54 20.77 22.39
N TRP A 5 -3.79 20.13 23.27
CA TRP A 5 -3.34 18.74 23.10
C TRP A 5 -4.45 17.69 23.18
N PHE A 6 -5.69 18.11 23.43
CA PHE A 6 -6.86 17.24 23.49
C PHE A 6 -7.83 17.51 22.33
N PHE A 7 -7.49 18.44 21.43
CA PHE A 7 -8.35 18.83 20.33
C PHE A 7 -8.45 17.71 19.27
N ASN A 8 -9.68 17.34 18.96
CA ASN A 8 -10.01 16.51 17.80
C ASN A 8 -11.00 17.26 16.90
N PRO A 9 -10.57 17.74 15.72
CA PRO A 9 -11.46 18.50 14.83
C PRO A 9 -12.64 17.67 14.31
N THR A 10 -12.56 16.33 14.44
CA THR A 10 -13.59 15.42 13.95
C THR A 10 -14.52 14.88 15.04
N GLU A 11 -14.36 15.33 16.31
CA GLU A 11 -15.12 14.80 17.45
C GLU A 11 -16.65 14.89 17.26
N HIS A 12 -17.13 15.96 16.66
CA HIS A 12 -18.55 16.20 16.42
C HIS A 12 -19.00 15.87 14.99
N THR A 13 -18.13 15.25 14.19
CA THR A 13 -18.40 14.89 12.79
C THR A 13 -18.12 13.40 12.54
N SER A 14 -16.96 13.07 12.03
CA SER A 14 -16.60 11.71 11.62
C SER A 14 -16.06 10.82 12.75
N HIS A 15 -15.75 11.36 13.91
CA HIS A 15 -15.06 10.68 15.02
C HIS A 15 -13.79 9.94 14.57
N ASP A 16 -13.01 10.57 13.69
CA ASP A 16 -11.79 9.99 13.16
C ASP A 16 -10.59 10.33 14.06
N ASN A 17 -10.14 9.34 14.80
CA ASN A 17 -9.03 9.50 15.73
C ASN A 17 -7.67 9.66 15.03
N GLU A 18 -7.54 9.35 13.73
CA GLU A 18 -6.29 9.55 12.99
C GLU A 18 -5.83 11.01 13.00
N TRP A 19 -6.74 11.98 13.08
CA TRP A 19 -6.40 13.38 13.25
C TRP A 19 -5.65 13.64 14.57
N THR A 20 -6.17 13.09 15.66
CA THR A 20 -5.57 13.24 16.99
C THR A 20 -4.25 12.47 17.08
N TRP A 21 -4.22 11.26 16.57
CA TRP A 21 -2.98 10.47 16.52
C TRP A 21 -1.92 11.16 15.66
N SER A 22 -2.28 11.80 14.55
CA SER A 22 -1.36 12.59 13.73
C SER A 22 -0.78 13.79 14.52
N LEU A 23 -1.57 14.44 15.36
CA LEU A 23 -1.06 15.47 16.27
C LEU A 23 -0.04 14.85 17.25
N TYR A 24 -0.35 13.69 17.84
CA TYR A 24 0.52 13.03 18.83
C TYR A 24 1.76 12.39 18.23
N ARG A 25 1.83 12.14 16.94
CA ARG A 25 3.05 11.71 16.25
C ARG A 25 4.08 12.83 16.11
N HIS A 26 3.69 14.09 16.32
CA HIS A 26 4.54 15.29 16.26
C HIS A 26 5.26 15.50 14.93
N ILE A 27 4.78 14.93 13.83
CA ILE A 27 5.43 15.01 12.50
C ILE A 27 5.66 16.48 12.10
N TYR A 28 4.79 17.38 12.50
CA TYR A 28 4.89 18.82 12.24
C TYR A 28 6.08 19.50 12.94
N TRP A 29 6.83 18.83 13.83
CA TRP A 29 8.08 19.33 14.39
C TRP A 29 9.26 19.19 13.41
N GLN A 30 9.21 18.26 12.48
CA GLN A 30 10.24 18.11 11.46
C GLN A 30 10.47 19.39 10.63
N PRO A 31 9.43 20.11 10.16
CA PRO A 31 9.60 21.43 9.56
C PRO A 31 10.35 22.45 10.43
N LEU A 32 10.17 22.41 11.76
CA LEU A 32 10.94 23.28 12.67
C LEU A 32 12.43 22.94 12.65
N ALA A 33 12.74 21.64 12.74
CA ALA A 33 14.13 21.15 12.67
C ALA A 33 14.79 21.51 11.34
N ARG A 34 14.07 21.38 10.25
CA ARG A 34 14.51 21.74 8.90
C ARG A 34 14.78 23.24 8.78
N ALA A 35 13.83 24.05 9.24
CA ALA A 35 13.98 25.51 9.22
C ALA A 35 15.17 25.96 10.05
N TYR A 36 15.40 25.35 11.23
CA TYR A 36 16.59 25.63 12.03
C TYR A 36 17.87 25.21 11.31
N ALA A 37 17.91 24.02 10.72
CA ALA A 37 19.07 23.52 10.01
C ALA A 37 19.51 24.49 8.89
N LEU A 38 18.55 25.09 8.18
CA LEU A 38 18.78 26.05 7.09
C LEU A 38 19.13 27.45 7.56
N THR A 39 18.45 27.95 8.59
CA THR A 39 18.51 29.38 8.97
C THR A 39 19.35 29.65 10.22
N LYS A 40 19.53 28.64 11.07
CA LYS A 40 20.09 28.75 12.42
C LYS A 40 19.34 29.76 13.31
N ASP A 41 18.06 30.02 13.00
CA ASP A 41 17.23 30.89 13.81
C ASP A 41 16.70 30.12 15.03
N GLU A 42 17.13 30.57 16.22
CA GLU A 42 16.84 29.92 17.50
C GLU A 42 15.35 29.88 17.88
N LYS A 43 14.51 30.64 17.18
CA LYS A 43 13.06 30.58 17.42
C LYS A 43 12.49 29.18 17.21
N TYR A 44 13.04 28.42 16.25
CA TYR A 44 12.57 27.07 15.96
C TYR A 44 12.93 26.07 17.07
N THR A 45 14.14 26.19 17.65
CA THR A 45 14.54 25.37 18.80
C THR A 45 13.71 25.74 20.04
N LYS A 46 13.46 27.03 20.26
CA LYS A 46 12.62 27.49 21.38
C LYS A 46 11.21 26.94 21.27
N GLU A 47 10.62 26.97 20.09
CA GLU A 47 9.26 26.45 19.85
C GLU A 47 9.24 24.94 20.09
N PHE A 48 10.18 24.19 19.53
CA PHE A 48 10.30 22.74 19.76
C PHE A 48 10.37 22.39 21.27
N LEU A 49 11.24 23.06 22.03
CA LEU A 49 11.39 22.83 23.46
C LEU A 49 10.12 23.22 24.26
N HIS A 50 9.46 24.31 23.86
CA HIS A 50 8.22 24.75 24.44
C HIS A 50 7.12 23.72 24.25
N GLU A 51 6.84 23.35 23.01
CA GLU A 51 5.79 22.39 22.68
C GLU A 51 6.04 21.00 23.28
N MET A 52 7.30 20.52 23.25
CA MET A 52 7.69 19.26 23.89
C MET A 52 7.41 19.27 25.40
N THR A 53 7.73 20.38 26.07
CA THR A 53 7.49 20.56 27.51
C THR A 53 6.01 20.59 27.84
N GLU A 54 5.21 21.35 27.07
CA GLU A 54 3.77 21.46 27.27
C GLU A 54 3.08 20.10 26.99
N TRP A 55 3.49 19.38 25.94
CA TRP A 55 2.96 18.05 25.66
C TRP A 55 3.27 17.07 26.81
N GLY A 56 4.51 17.06 27.34
CA GLY A 56 4.89 16.19 28.45
C GLY A 56 4.09 16.49 29.74
N ARG A 57 3.70 17.73 29.97
CA ARG A 57 2.81 18.12 31.08
C ARG A 57 1.35 17.68 30.84
N ALA A 58 0.86 17.80 29.61
CA ALA A 58 -0.49 17.40 29.23
C ALA A 58 -0.69 15.88 29.29
N TRP A 59 0.34 15.13 28.91
CA TRP A 59 0.29 13.67 28.78
C TRP A 59 1.35 12.97 29.64
N PRO A 60 1.28 13.02 30.99
CA PRO A 60 2.22 12.30 31.85
C PRO A 60 2.08 10.78 31.67
N VAL A 61 3.19 10.04 31.64
CA VAL A 61 3.20 8.59 31.43
C VAL A 61 2.67 7.79 32.62
N THR A 62 2.86 8.28 33.83
CA THR A 62 2.58 7.52 35.07
C THR A 62 1.21 6.85 35.11
N PRO A 63 0.09 7.54 34.81
CA PRO A 63 -1.23 6.90 34.81
C PRO A 63 -1.33 5.72 33.84
N PHE A 64 -0.68 5.80 32.69
CA PHE A 64 -0.71 4.76 31.66
C PHE A 64 0.18 3.57 32.01
N MET A 65 1.28 3.80 32.74
CA MET A 65 2.12 2.74 33.30
C MET A 65 1.43 1.94 34.40
N GLU A 66 0.57 2.59 35.20
CA GLU A 66 -0.16 1.95 36.30
C GLU A 66 -1.38 1.18 35.80
N ASN A 67 -2.22 1.82 34.98
CA ASN A 67 -3.41 1.21 34.37
C ASN A 67 -3.84 1.99 33.12
N GLU A 68 -3.55 1.45 31.95
CA GLU A 68 -3.84 2.10 30.67
C GLU A 68 -5.35 2.35 30.45
N GLU A 69 -6.23 1.38 30.83
CA GLU A 69 -7.68 1.50 30.66
C GLU A 69 -8.26 2.62 31.52
N ASP A 70 -7.86 2.69 32.80
CA ASP A 70 -8.31 3.75 33.71
C ASP A 70 -7.77 5.12 33.30
N ALA A 71 -6.53 5.18 32.80
CA ALA A 71 -5.93 6.40 32.30
C ALA A 71 -6.68 6.88 31.05
N ALA A 72 -6.93 6.01 30.09
CA ALA A 72 -7.69 6.35 28.87
C ALA A 72 -9.10 6.86 29.21
N ALA A 73 -9.80 6.21 30.17
CA ALA A 73 -11.10 6.65 30.65
C ALA A 73 -11.06 8.02 31.35
N LYS A 74 -10.04 8.25 32.19
CA LYS A 74 -9.83 9.52 32.89
C LYS A 74 -9.65 10.69 31.95
N TYR A 75 -8.88 10.50 30.89
CA TYR A 75 -8.64 11.52 29.88
C TYR A 75 -9.81 11.66 28.88
N LYS A 76 -10.87 10.86 29.04
CA LYS A 76 -12.11 10.89 28.21
C LYS A 76 -11.83 10.85 26.71
N PHE A 77 -10.78 10.16 26.30
CA PHE A 77 -10.32 10.22 24.92
C PHE A 77 -10.12 8.81 24.35
N PRO A 78 -10.88 8.40 23.34
CA PRO A 78 -10.67 7.10 22.69
C PRO A 78 -9.32 7.00 21.97
N GLY A 79 -8.67 8.14 21.66
CA GLY A 79 -7.39 8.22 21.00
C GLY A 79 -6.33 8.85 21.89
N HIS A 80 -5.92 8.20 22.99
CA HIS A 80 -4.90 8.75 23.87
C HIS A 80 -3.50 8.74 23.27
N SER A 81 -2.64 9.61 23.76
CA SER A 81 -1.28 9.83 23.26
C SER A 81 -0.31 8.67 23.51
N TRP A 82 -0.61 7.78 24.45
CA TRP A 82 0.25 6.66 24.83
C TRP A 82 -0.11 5.32 24.17
N ARG A 83 -0.82 5.32 23.02
CA ARG A 83 -0.83 4.12 22.17
C ARG A 83 0.60 3.75 21.80
N THR A 84 0.90 2.45 21.83
CA THR A 84 2.27 1.96 21.65
C THR A 84 2.87 2.36 20.31
N ILE A 85 2.08 2.35 19.23
CA ILE A 85 2.54 2.77 17.90
C ILE A 85 2.85 4.28 17.87
N GLU A 86 2.00 5.15 18.39
CA GLU A 86 2.27 6.60 18.44
C GLU A 86 3.47 6.90 19.31
N THR A 87 3.63 6.17 20.42
CA THR A 87 4.78 6.28 21.32
C THR A 87 6.09 5.95 20.61
N ALA A 88 6.11 4.86 19.84
CA ALA A 88 7.25 4.48 19.02
C ALA A 88 7.52 5.49 17.91
N MET A 89 6.47 5.87 17.15
CA MET A 89 6.58 6.79 16.04
C MET A 89 7.16 8.14 16.44
N ARG A 90 6.70 8.72 17.54
CA ARG A 90 7.24 10.01 18.03
C ARG A 90 8.74 9.99 18.15
N ILE A 91 9.27 8.98 18.81
CA ILE A 91 10.72 8.86 19.04
C ILE A 91 11.46 8.62 17.73
N TYR A 92 11.10 7.56 17.05
CA TYR A 92 11.81 7.07 15.88
C TYR A 92 11.80 8.06 14.71
N THR A 93 10.62 8.62 14.40
CA THR A 93 10.45 9.45 13.20
C THR A 93 10.70 10.92 13.44
N VAL A 94 10.53 11.40 14.67
CA VAL A 94 10.51 12.85 14.94
C VAL A 94 11.54 13.27 15.98
N TRP A 95 11.49 12.70 17.19
CA TRP A 95 12.28 13.23 18.29
C TRP A 95 13.77 13.02 18.10
N LEU A 96 14.21 11.85 17.64
CA LEU A 96 15.63 11.60 17.40
C LEU A 96 16.17 12.45 16.23
N PRO A 97 15.52 12.55 15.08
CA PRO A 97 15.91 13.48 14.03
C PRO A 97 15.90 14.96 14.47
N CYS A 98 14.88 15.38 15.23
CA CYS A 98 14.83 16.75 15.77
C CYS A 98 15.97 17.01 16.75
N MET A 99 16.25 16.06 17.63
CA MET A 99 17.39 16.14 18.56
C MET A 99 18.69 16.35 17.77
N GLU A 100 18.94 15.54 16.75
CA GLU A 100 20.16 15.68 15.94
C GLU A 100 20.28 17.07 15.30
N ALA A 101 19.17 17.59 14.80
CA ALA A 101 19.16 18.94 14.18
C ALA A 101 19.39 20.05 15.21
N PHE A 102 18.76 19.97 16.38
CA PHE A 102 18.77 21.04 17.38
C PHE A 102 19.90 20.97 18.42
N ARG A 103 20.57 19.81 18.59
CA ARG A 103 21.58 19.58 19.65
C ARG A 103 22.74 20.58 19.66
N THR A 104 22.98 21.27 18.55
CA THR A 104 24.01 22.32 18.44
C THR A 104 23.49 23.71 18.74
N SER A 105 22.20 23.86 19.04
CA SER A 105 21.58 25.14 19.35
C SER A 105 21.99 25.61 20.74
N PRO A 106 22.45 26.85 20.90
CA PRO A 106 22.81 27.41 22.20
C PRO A 106 21.63 27.58 23.17
N VAL A 107 20.38 27.54 22.66
CA VAL A 107 19.18 27.61 23.50
C VAL A 107 18.72 26.23 23.98
N TRP A 108 19.26 25.16 23.46
CA TRP A 108 19.06 23.82 24.03
C TRP A 108 20.03 23.62 25.19
N ASP A 109 19.66 24.21 26.32
CA ASP A 109 20.44 24.20 27.53
C ASP A 109 20.27 22.90 28.35
N ARG A 110 20.79 22.93 29.59
CA ARG A 110 20.68 21.80 30.52
C ARG A 110 19.23 21.41 30.82
N GLU A 111 18.34 22.39 30.94
CA GLU A 111 16.94 22.15 31.29
C GLU A 111 16.23 21.46 30.09
N GLY A 112 16.48 21.93 28.89
CA GLY A 112 16.00 21.30 27.64
C GLY A 112 16.46 19.86 27.50
N TRP A 113 17.74 19.57 27.79
CA TRP A 113 18.26 18.21 27.80
C TRP A 113 17.62 17.33 28.88
N VAL A 114 17.44 17.83 30.08
CA VAL A 114 16.78 17.07 31.17
C VAL A 114 15.35 16.73 30.79
N THR A 115 14.60 17.68 30.24
CA THR A 115 13.22 17.45 29.77
C THR A 115 13.18 16.40 28.66
N PHE A 116 14.01 16.56 27.61
CA PHE A 116 14.07 15.62 26.51
C PHE A 116 14.41 14.19 26.99
N LEU A 117 15.47 14.03 27.76
CA LEU A 117 15.91 12.71 28.23
C LEU A 117 14.91 12.07 29.22
N THR A 118 14.24 12.87 30.06
CA THR A 118 13.19 12.35 30.93
C THR A 118 12.04 11.77 30.11
N LEU A 119 11.54 12.54 29.14
CA LEU A 119 10.45 12.09 28.27
C LEU A 119 10.89 10.92 27.38
N LEU A 120 12.13 10.89 26.90
CA LEU A 120 12.68 9.75 26.17
C LEU A 120 12.69 8.47 27.03
N CYS A 121 13.12 8.58 28.29
CA CYS A 121 13.08 7.47 29.25
C CYS A 121 11.65 6.96 29.46
N ASP A 122 10.70 7.88 29.67
CA ASP A 122 9.29 7.53 29.82
C ASP A 122 8.77 6.71 28.64
N HIS A 123 9.10 7.11 27.41
CA HIS A 123 8.70 6.39 26.19
C HIS A 123 9.35 5.02 26.07
N ALA A 124 10.67 4.96 26.25
CA ALA A 124 11.40 3.70 26.12
C ALA A 124 10.99 2.69 27.21
N ASP A 125 10.80 3.15 28.45
CA ASP A 125 10.32 2.29 29.55
C ASP A 125 8.87 1.85 29.34
N PHE A 126 8.01 2.71 28.77
CA PHE A 126 6.67 2.33 28.37
C PHE A 126 6.71 1.22 27.32
N LEU A 127 7.51 1.36 26.25
CA LEU A 127 7.67 0.35 25.20
C LEU A 127 8.34 -0.96 25.69
N MET A 128 9.06 -0.93 26.80
CA MET A 128 9.58 -2.14 27.42
C MET A 128 8.46 -3.07 27.90
N THR A 129 7.40 -2.50 28.46
CA THR A 129 6.33 -3.22 29.15
C THR A 129 5.03 -3.25 28.34
N HIS A 130 4.73 -2.18 27.61
CA HIS A 130 3.54 -2.03 26.77
C HIS A 130 3.93 -2.12 25.29
N TYR A 131 3.58 -3.23 24.65
CA TYR A 131 3.90 -3.46 23.24
C TYR A 131 2.91 -4.44 22.61
N SER A 132 2.78 -4.41 21.29
CA SER A 132 1.80 -5.17 20.53
C SER A 132 2.15 -6.65 20.38
N ASN A 133 2.44 -7.32 21.48
CA ASN A 133 2.82 -8.74 21.52
C ASN A 133 1.79 -9.68 20.84
N HIS A 134 0.50 -9.31 20.85
CA HIS A 134 -0.58 -10.05 20.21
C HIS A 134 -0.64 -9.84 18.68
N LYS A 135 0.09 -8.85 18.15
CA LYS A 135 0.17 -8.49 16.72
C LYS A 135 1.54 -8.87 16.16
N LYS A 136 1.91 -10.13 16.26
CA LYS A 136 3.18 -10.62 15.71
C LYS A 136 3.30 -10.26 14.23
N SER A 137 4.51 -9.93 13.81
CA SER A 137 4.83 -9.57 12.43
C SER A 137 4.05 -8.35 11.90
N SER A 138 3.47 -7.51 12.76
CA SER A 138 2.79 -6.29 12.36
C SER A 138 3.76 -5.10 12.30
N ASN A 139 3.38 -4.09 11.53
CA ASN A 139 4.11 -2.81 11.51
C ASN A 139 4.20 -2.17 12.92
N TRP A 140 3.21 -2.37 13.79
CA TRP A 140 3.22 -1.87 15.17
C TRP A 140 4.38 -2.45 15.99
N LEU A 141 4.44 -3.79 16.05
CA LEU A 141 5.51 -4.47 16.81
C LEU A 141 6.89 -4.18 16.23
N THR A 142 6.99 -4.05 14.90
CA THR A 142 8.22 -3.66 14.20
C THR A 142 8.69 -2.28 14.65
N MET A 143 7.80 -1.29 14.64
CA MET A 143 8.10 0.08 15.03
C MET A 143 8.49 0.18 16.50
N GLU A 144 7.71 -0.42 17.40
CA GLU A 144 7.94 -0.45 18.84
C GLU A 144 9.30 -1.06 19.19
N SER A 145 9.64 -2.18 18.55
CA SER A 145 10.89 -2.91 18.77
C SER A 145 12.11 -2.19 18.19
N GLY A 146 11.95 -1.62 16.98
CA GLY A 146 13.01 -0.85 16.32
C GLY A 146 13.36 0.41 17.10
N THR A 147 12.35 1.16 17.53
CA THR A 147 12.55 2.35 18.37
C THR A 147 13.31 2.03 19.67
N LEU A 148 12.94 0.94 20.32
CA LEU A 148 13.60 0.55 21.56
C LEU A 148 15.06 0.14 21.33
N LEU A 149 15.36 -0.56 20.24
CA LEU A 149 16.73 -0.89 19.83
C LEU A 149 17.54 0.38 19.55
N GLU A 150 16.99 1.32 18.82
CA GLU A 150 17.64 2.59 18.48
C GLU A 150 17.96 3.41 19.75
N CYS A 151 17.00 3.55 20.66
CA CYS A 151 17.24 4.18 21.97
C CYS A 151 18.38 3.49 22.73
N GLY A 152 18.41 2.17 22.74
CA GLY A 152 19.45 1.40 23.43
C GLY A 152 20.84 1.51 22.81
N ILE A 153 20.93 1.74 21.50
CA ILE A 153 22.21 1.98 20.80
C ILE A 153 22.69 3.41 21.01
N LEU A 154 21.78 4.39 20.91
CA LEU A 154 22.14 5.82 21.00
C LEU A 154 22.40 6.29 22.43
N PHE A 155 21.79 5.65 23.42
CA PHE A 155 21.88 6.05 24.83
C PHE A 155 22.26 4.87 25.75
N PRO A 156 23.38 4.18 25.49
CA PRO A 156 23.76 2.96 26.21
C PRO A 156 24.02 3.18 27.71
N GLU A 157 24.38 4.42 28.07
CA GLU A 157 24.67 4.79 29.47
C GLU A 157 23.40 4.98 30.31
N ILE A 158 22.23 5.17 29.69
CA ILE A 158 20.99 5.40 30.42
C ILE A 158 20.43 4.08 30.92
N LYS A 159 20.22 3.11 30.04
CA LYS A 159 19.62 1.83 30.42
C LYS A 159 19.96 0.72 29.42
N SER A 160 20.77 -0.24 29.84
CA SER A 160 21.19 -1.38 29.00
C SER A 160 20.04 -2.29 28.56
N ASP A 161 18.95 -2.34 29.34
CA ASP A 161 17.82 -3.24 29.06
C ASP A 161 17.04 -2.84 27.80
N TRP A 162 17.06 -1.56 27.42
CA TRP A 162 16.45 -1.10 26.17
C TRP A 162 17.10 -1.78 24.96
N PHE A 163 18.44 -1.78 24.92
CA PHE A 163 19.20 -2.44 23.87
C PHE A 163 18.87 -3.93 23.79
N MET A 164 19.02 -4.66 24.92
CA MET A 164 18.83 -6.12 24.93
C MET A 164 17.40 -6.52 24.54
N THR A 165 16.42 -5.75 24.98
CA THR A 165 15.01 -6.02 24.68
C THR A 165 14.68 -5.70 23.23
N GLY A 166 15.06 -4.52 22.74
CA GLY A 166 14.85 -4.10 21.36
C GLY A 166 15.56 -5.04 20.38
N TYR A 167 16.84 -5.33 20.63
CA TYR A 167 17.63 -6.24 19.81
C TYR A 167 16.98 -7.64 19.71
N ARG A 168 16.61 -8.23 20.85
CA ARG A 168 15.95 -9.55 20.85
C ARG A 168 14.66 -9.54 20.07
N ARG A 169 13.80 -8.53 20.26
CA ARG A 169 12.52 -8.40 19.53
C ARG A 169 12.75 -8.24 18.04
N VAL A 170 13.59 -7.31 17.60
CA VAL A 170 13.90 -7.06 16.18
C VAL A 170 14.46 -8.31 15.52
N MET A 171 15.49 -8.96 16.13
CA MET A 171 16.12 -10.14 15.53
C MET A 171 15.21 -11.36 15.48
N GLN A 172 14.25 -11.44 16.38
CA GLN A 172 13.24 -12.50 16.38
C GLN A 172 12.14 -12.22 15.35
N GLU A 173 11.59 -11.01 15.33
CA GLU A 173 10.44 -10.66 14.51
C GLU A 173 10.77 -10.57 13.03
N VAL A 174 11.94 -10.08 12.63
CA VAL A 174 12.34 -9.98 11.21
C VAL A 174 12.23 -11.33 10.48
N LYS A 175 12.43 -12.43 11.19
CA LYS A 175 12.32 -13.78 10.63
C LYS A 175 10.89 -14.15 10.21
N TYR A 176 9.89 -13.59 10.88
CA TYR A 176 8.48 -13.92 10.68
C TYR A 176 7.72 -12.80 9.96
N SER A 177 8.30 -11.61 9.90
CA SER A 177 7.66 -10.44 9.28
C SER A 177 7.68 -10.48 7.75
N PHE A 178 8.59 -11.26 7.16
CA PHE A 178 8.73 -11.39 5.72
C PHE A 178 8.61 -12.85 5.29
N ASP A 179 7.97 -13.06 4.14
CA ASP A 179 7.98 -14.36 3.47
C ASP A 179 9.31 -14.63 2.76
N ASN A 180 9.41 -15.77 2.06
CA ASN A 180 10.63 -16.18 1.36
C ASN A 180 11.01 -15.25 0.18
N ASP A 181 10.07 -14.49 -0.32
CA ASP A 181 10.26 -13.50 -1.39
C ASP A 181 10.60 -12.10 -0.83
N GLY A 182 10.68 -11.97 0.49
CA GLY A 182 10.96 -10.71 1.18
C GLY A 182 9.75 -9.79 1.30
N ILE A 183 8.53 -10.32 1.16
CA ILE A 183 7.30 -9.52 1.26
C ILE A 183 6.79 -9.53 2.68
N HIS A 184 6.51 -8.34 3.22
CA HIS A 184 5.95 -8.20 4.56
C HIS A 184 4.55 -8.82 4.65
N MET A 185 4.24 -9.43 5.78
CA MET A 185 3.00 -10.19 5.98
C MET A 185 1.71 -9.38 5.83
N GLU A 186 1.76 -8.06 5.98
CA GLU A 186 0.59 -7.19 5.73
C GLU A 186 0.31 -6.95 4.23
N ARG A 187 1.23 -7.34 3.34
CA ARG A 187 1.06 -7.48 1.87
C ARG A 187 0.57 -6.23 1.14
N THR A 188 0.72 -5.06 1.72
CA THR A 188 0.43 -3.77 1.07
C THR A 188 1.72 -2.98 0.87
N PRO A 189 1.89 -2.23 -0.22
CA PRO A 189 3.13 -1.50 -0.48
C PRO A 189 3.55 -0.57 0.66
N ILE A 190 2.63 0.22 1.21
CA ILE A 190 2.95 1.20 2.26
C ILE A 190 3.39 0.53 3.57
N TYR A 191 2.66 -0.49 4.04
CA TYR A 191 3.03 -1.18 5.29
C TYR A 191 4.25 -2.06 5.13
N HIS A 192 4.46 -2.60 3.94
CA HIS A 192 5.72 -3.25 3.59
C HIS A 192 6.89 -2.27 3.72
N MET A 193 6.78 -1.06 3.13
CA MET A 193 7.82 -0.03 3.20
C MET A 193 8.08 0.40 4.65
N VAL A 194 7.04 0.61 5.45
CA VAL A 194 7.17 0.96 6.88
C VAL A 194 7.98 -0.11 7.61
N ALA A 195 7.61 -1.38 7.51
CA ALA A 195 8.31 -2.45 8.20
C ALA A 195 9.74 -2.65 7.67
N ALA A 196 9.91 -2.71 6.35
CA ALA A 196 11.22 -2.87 5.71
C ALA A 196 12.18 -1.73 6.07
N GLY A 197 11.70 -0.48 6.10
CA GLY A 197 12.49 0.69 6.48
C GLY A 197 12.99 0.61 7.91
N VAL A 198 12.13 0.26 8.87
CA VAL A 198 12.52 0.11 10.28
C VAL A 198 13.55 -1.01 10.46
N TYR A 199 13.33 -2.19 9.89
CA TYR A 199 14.30 -3.28 9.98
C TYR A 199 15.62 -2.93 9.30
N PHE A 200 15.57 -2.23 8.17
CA PHE A 200 16.77 -1.78 7.48
C PHE A 200 17.57 -0.76 8.29
N GLN A 201 16.90 0.18 8.94
CA GLN A 201 17.56 1.11 9.85
C GLN A 201 18.19 0.38 11.05
N CYS A 202 17.48 -0.57 11.63
CA CYS A 202 18.03 -1.42 12.71
C CYS A 202 19.26 -2.21 12.25
N TYR A 203 19.21 -2.77 11.05
CA TYR A 203 20.34 -3.48 10.42
C TYR A 203 21.55 -2.55 10.27
N ARG A 204 21.37 -1.34 9.69
CA ARG A 204 22.45 -0.36 9.52
C ARG A 204 23.04 0.10 10.84
N LEU A 205 22.20 0.42 11.82
CA LEU A 205 22.67 0.82 13.17
C LEU A 205 23.50 -0.28 13.82
N CYS A 206 23.09 -1.53 13.71
CA CYS A 206 23.86 -2.65 14.20
C CYS A 206 25.23 -2.75 13.49
N LYS A 207 25.27 -2.64 12.17
CA LYS A 207 26.53 -2.66 11.40
C LYS A 207 27.47 -1.52 11.79
N LEU A 208 26.94 -0.30 11.90
CA LEU A 208 27.73 0.88 12.25
C LEU A 208 28.33 0.83 13.66
N ASN A 209 27.77 -0.01 14.54
CA ASN A 209 28.22 -0.17 15.93
C ASN A 209 28.84 -1.56 16.20
N ASP A 210 29.23 -2.31 15.16
CA ASP A 210 29.82 -3.65 15.27
C ASP A 210 28.95 -4.65 16.06
N ILE A 211 27.63 -4.48 16.04
CA ILE A 211 26.65 -5.36 16.69
C ILE A 211 26.28 -6.50 15.73
N PRO A 212 26.47 -7.76 16.13
CA PRO A 212 26.13 -8.89 15.27
C PRO A 212 24.65 -8.92 14.86
N VAL A 213 24.38 -9.28 13.61
CA VAL A 213 23.02 -9.51 13.10
C VAL A 213 22.90 -10.92 12.52
N PRO A 214 21.71 -11.53 12.51
CA PRO A 214 21.51 -12.83 11.89
C PRO A 214 21.87 -12.80 10.39
N PRO A 215 22.55 -13.83 9.85
CA PRO A 215 23.02 -13.83 8.46
C PRO A 215 21.90 -13.83 7.41
N TYR A 216 20.67 -14.15 7.79
CA TYR A 216 19.51 -14.07 6.91
C TYR A 216 18.92 -12.64 6.81
N MET A 217 19.24 -11.72 7.72
CA MET A 217 18.60 -10.40 7.80
C MET A 217 18.86 -9.57 6.53
N GLU A 218 20.13 -9.41 6.14
CA GLU A 218 20.50 -8.64 4.96
C GLU A 218 19.85 -9.18 3.66
N PRO A 219 19.96 -10.48 3.33
CA PRO A 219 19.30 -11.02 2.14
C PRO A 219 17.78 -10.87 2.14
N THR A 220 17.13 -10.97 3.32
CA THR A 220 15.68 -10.77 3.44
C THR A 220 15.31 -9.33 3.14
N LEU A 221 16.02 -8.36 3.72
CA LEU A 221 15.78 -6.94 3.51
C LEU A 221 16.12 -6.49 2.08
N GLU A 222 17.15 -7.05 1.46
CA GLU A 222 17.45 -6.79 0.06
C GLU A 222 16.33 -7.29 -0.87
N LYS A 223 15.78 -8.48 -0.62
CA LYS A 223 14.59 -8.96 -1.33
C LYS A 223 13.38 -8.05 -1.09
N SER A 224 13.22 -7.53 0.12
CA SER A 224 12.12 -6.59 0.41
C SER A 224 12.23 -5.32 -0.42
N ALA A 225 13.44 -4.79 -0.61
CA ALA A 225 13.68 -3.66 -1.50
C ALA A 225 13.41 -4.01 -2.97
N GLN A 226 13.77 -5.21 -3.41
CA GLN A 226 13.47 -5.70 -4.77
C GLN A 226 11.96 -5.83 -5.01
N PHE A 227 11.20 -6.25 -4.01
CA PHE A 227 9.75 -6.32 -4.13
C PHE A 227 9.15 -4.95 -4.43
N ILE A 228 9.45 -3.92 -3.63
CA ILE A 228 8.96 -2.56 -3.90
C ILE A 228 9.43 -2.06 -5.27
N MET A 229 10.70 -2.29 -5.60
CA MET A 229 11.23 -1.94 -6.92
C MET A 229 10.42 -2.56 -8.06
N SER A 230 9.99 -3.82 -7.91
CA SER A 230 9.19 -4.51 -8.92
C SER A 230 7.81 -3.91 -9.14
N LEU A 231 7.25 -3.26 -8.12
CA LEU A 231 5.94 -2.62 -8.18
C LEU A 231 5.97 -1.21 -8.79
N VAL A 232 7.14 -0.56 -8.85
CA VAL A 232 7.25 0.79 -9.42
C VAL A 232 6.81 0.79 -10.89
N LYS A 233 5.75 1.56 -11.20
CA LYS A 233 5.19 1.71 -12.55
C LYS A 233 6.07 2.61 -13.43
N PRO A 234 5.86 2.66 -14.76
CA PRO A 234 6.62 3.55 -15.66
C PRO A 234 6.52 5.04 -15.33
N ASP A 235 5.44 5.49 -14.69
CA ASP A 235 5.27 6.86 -14.20
C ASP A 235 5.96 7.08 -12.83
N LEU A 236 6.69 6.07 -12.34
CA LEU A 236 7.43 6.05 -11.08
C LEU A 236 6.54 6.02 -9.83
N SER A 237 5.25 5.78 -9.96
CA SER A 237 4.33 5.52 -8.84
C SER A 237 4.26 4.03 -8.49
N THR A 238 3.67 3.70 -7.33
CA THR A 238 3.33 2.33 -6.95
C THR A 238 1.83 2.08 -7.02
N PRO A 239 1.39 0.83 -7.23
CA PRO A 239 -0.02 0.48 -7.14
C PRO A 239 -0.55 0.62 -5.71
N MET A 240 -1.85 0.89 -5.59
CA MET A 240 -2.54 1.09 -4.31
C MET A 240 -3.17 -0.22 -3.80
N ILE A 241 -2.38 -1.29 -3.71
CA ILE A 241 -2.85 -2.60 -3.24
C ILE A 241 -3.27 -2.52 -1.78
N GLY A 242 -4.52 -2.86 -1.49
CA GLY A 242 -5.10 -2.80 -0.14
C GLY A 242 -5.08 -1.38 0.43
N ASP A 243 -4.78 -1.23 1.71
CA ASP A 243 -4.71 0.08 2.39
C ASP A 243 -3.46 0.91 2.01
N ALA A 244 -3.04 0.87 0.77
CA ALA A 244 -1.95 1.72 0.30
C ALA A 244 -2.44 3.07 -0.21
N ASP A 245 -1.68 4.14 0.08
CA ASP A 245 -1.77 5.41 -0.62
C ASP A 245 -0.93 5.35 -1.91
N ARG A 246 -1.15 6.28 -2.83
CA ARG A 246 -0.29 6.40 -4.00
C ARG A 246 1.04 7.03 -3.59
N ASP A 247 2.08 6.24 -3.63
CA ASP A 247 3.45 6.71 -3.52
C ASP A 247 4.10 6.81 -4.90
N ASP A 248 5.05 7.72 -5.07
CA ASP A 248 5.82 7.82 -6.29
C ASP A 248 7.26 8.32 -6.04
N LEU A 249 8.15 8.00 -6.98
CA LEU A 249 9.55 8.44 -6.95
C LEU A 249 9.72 9.92 -7.34
N THR A 250 8.67 10.60 -7.76
CA THR A 250 8.70 12.00 -8.22
C THR A 250 8.14 12.98 -7.20
N THR A 251 7.21 12.52 -6.35
CA THR A 251 6.58 13.38 -5.34
C THR A 251 7.56 13.63 -4.22
N ARG A 252 8.01 14.86 -4.13
CA ARG A 252 8.77 15.35 -2.99
C ARG A 252 7.80 15.97 -2.01
N ARG A 253 7.40 15.25 -0.99
CA ARG A 253 6.71 15.87 0.16
C ARG A 253 7.67 16.81 0.91
N CYS A 254 8.98 16.58 0.76
CA CYS A 254 10.04 17.46 1.23
C CYS A 254 11.15 17.51 0.19
N ASP A 255 11.67 18.69 -0.10
CA ASP A 255 12.86 18.82 -0.95
C ASP A 255 14.09 18.38 -0.16
N THR A 256 14.48 17.11 -0.30
CA THR A 256 15.68 16.56 0.35
C THR A 256 16.97 17.10 -0.21
N SER A 257 16.95 17.76 -1.37
CA SER A 257 18.16 18.45 -1.87
C SER A 257 18.65 19.53 -0.90
N LEU A 258 17.76 20.06 -0.04
CA LEU A 258 18.11 20.97 1.04
C LEU A 258 18.87 20.28 2.19
N TYR A 259 18.89 18.94 2.24
CA TYR A 259 19.55 18.15 3.28
C TYR A 259 20.78 17.40 2.78
N GLU A 260 21.09 17.47 1.48
CA GLU A 260 22.34 16.93 0.95
C GLU A 260 23.51 17.62 1.67
N GLY A 261 24.24 16.85 2.47
CA GLY A 261 25.33 17.36 3.32
C GLY A 261 24.95 17.67 4.77
N MET A 262 23.69 17.58 5.17
CA MET A 262 23.30 17.51 6.56
C MET A 262 23.22 16.04 6.95
N ASN A 263 23.90 15.64 8.03
CA ASN A 263 23.77 14.31 8.63
C ASN A 263 22.41 14.17 9.35
N LEU A 264 21.32 14.60 8.70
CA LEU A 264 19.99 14.28 9.15
C LEU A 264 19.79 12.81 8.86
N THR A 265 19.62 12.04 9.91
CA THR A 265 19.31 10.63 9.83
C THR A 265 18.13 10.42 8.90
N PHE A 266 18.24 9.42 8.05
CA PHE A 266 17.16 8.89 7.25
C PHE A 266 15.89 8.84 8.09
N ASP A 267 14.88 9.63 7.71
CA ASP A 267 13.56 9.50 8.29
C ASP A 267 12.84 8.36 7.58
N PRO A 268 12.61 7.21 8.23
CA PRO A 268 11.89 6.11 7.62
C PRO A 268 10.41 6.42 7.39
N TYR A 269 9.90 7.55 7.92
CA TYR A 269 8.60 8.10 7.59
C TYR A 269 8.62 9.13 6.46
N ASP A 270 9.77 9.64 6.08
CA ASP A 270 10.01 10.08 4.72
C ASP A 270 10.18 8.88 3.76
N LEU A 271 9.61 7.74 4.13
CA LEU A 271 9.35 6.59 3.26
C LEU A 271 8.47 6.96 2.06
N ASN A 272 7.81 8.09 2.12
CA ASN A 272 7.29 8.78 0.96
C ASN A 272 8.41 9.23 0.00
N GLU A 273 9.67 9.18 0.40
CA GLU A 273 10.81 9.19 -0.49
C GLU A 273 11.37 7.78 -0.67
N MET A 274 10.66 6.94 -1.42
CA MET A 274 11.22 5.68 -1.93
C MET A 274 12.61 5.87 -2.54
N ARG A 275 12.91 7.05 -3.06
CA ARG A 275 14.22 7.44 -3.56
C ARG A 275 15.30 7.43 -2.49
N ALA A 276 15.00 7.92 -1.27
CA ALA A 276 15.95 7.89 -0.16
C ALA A 276 16.22 6.44 0.28
N TYR A 277 15.18 5.62 0.33
CA TYR A 277 15.30 4.19 0.61
C TYR A 277 16.19 3.48 -0.40
N PHE A 278 15.97 3.67 -1.70
CA PHE A 278 16.80 3.06 -2.74
C PHE A 278 18.21 3.66 -2.78
N ARG A 279 18.39 4.94 -2.46
CA ARG A 279 19.73 5.56 -2.34
C ARG A 279 20.54 4.85 -1.26
N THR A 280 19.95 4.63 -0.10
CA THR A 280 20.61 3.96 1.01
C THR A 280 20.97 2.52 0.65
N TRP A 281 20.10 1.82 -0.07
CA TRP A 281 20.42 0.49 -0.60
C TRP A 281 21.57 0.51 -1.62
N TYR A 282 21.61 1.53 -2.49
CA TYR A 282 22.75 1.72 -3.39
C TYR A 282 24.05 1.95 -2.63
N GLU A 283 24.03 2.79 -1.60
CA GLU A 283 25.19 3.05 -0.75
C GLU A 283 25.71 1.79 -0.05
N GLU A 284 24.81 0.91 0.40
CA GLU A 284 25.17 -0.34 1.07
C GLU A 284 25.68 -1.44 0.12
N THR A 285 25.12 -1.53 -1.08
CA THR A 285 25.33 -2.68 -1.97
C THR A 285 26.09 -2.37 -3.27
N GLY A 286 26.13 -1.08 -3.67
CA GLY A 286 26.66 -0.67 -4.97
C GLY A 286 25.81 -1.10 -6.17
N ARG A 287 24.60 -1.59 -5.97
CA ARG A 287 23.72 -2.08 -7.04
C ARG A 287 23.18 -0.93 -7.89
N GLU A 288 23.47 -0.96 -9.19
CA GLU A 288 23.09 0.08 -10.13
C GLU A 288 21.57 0.16 -10.40
N ASP A 289 20.81 -0.91 -10.18
CA ASP A 289 19.35 -0.87 -10.25
C ASP A 289 18.73 -0.09 -9.08
N PHE A 290 19.29 -0.17 -7.88
CA PHE A 290 18.89 0.71 -6.78
C PHE A 290 19.25 2.18 -7.06
N ARG A 291 20.41 2.44 -7.72
CA ARG A 291 20.76 3.79 -8.18
C ARG A 291 19.76 4.31 -9.21
N PHE A 292 19.31 3.46 -10.12
CA PHE A 292 18.28 3.81 -11.10
C PHE A 292 16.99 4.27 -10.39
N MET A 293 16.50 3.52 -9.41
CA MET A 293 15.33 3.92 -8.62
C MET A 293 15.58 5.21 -7.81
N ALA A 294 16.72 5.30 -7.11
CA ALA A 294 17.09 6.47 -6.31
C ALA A 294 17.14 7.77 -7.12
N THR A 295 17.46 7.69 -8.39
CA THR A 295 17.58 8.85 -9.28
C THR A 295 16.37 9.03 -10.21
N ALA A 296 15.29 8.28 -10.01
CA ALA A 296 14.11 8.28 -10.89
C ALA A 296 14.51 8.06 -12.37
N GLY A 297 15.34 7.05 -12.61
CA GLY A 297 15.79 6.65 -13.94
C GLY A 297 16.90 7.51 -14.57
N LYS A 298 17.40 8.54 -13.88
CA LYS A 298 18.41 9.47 -14.46
C LYS A 298 19.83 8.91 -14.45
N GLN A 299 20.14 7.99 -13.53
CA GLN A 299 21.45 7.36 -13.38
C GLN A 299 21.26 5.89 -12.99
N GLY A 300 22.30 5.10 -13.15
CA GLY A 300 22.24 3.67 -12.89
C GLY A 300 21.75 2.88 -14.10
N THR A 301 21.46 1.60 -13.87
CA THR A 301 20.97 0.66 -14.89
C THR A 301 19.61 0.14 -14.44
N PRO A 302 18.59 0.12 -15.32
CA PRO A 302 17.30 -0.44 -14.94
C PRO A 302 17.45 -1.92 -14.53
N PRO A 303 16.55 -2.44 -13.68
CA PRO A 303 16.57 -3.85 -13.30
C PRO A 303 16.55 -4.76 -14.53
N ALA A 304 17.38 -5.79 -14.53
CA ALA A 304 17.45 -6.74 -15.63
C ALA A 304 16.16 -7.58 -15.75
N GLN A 305 15.55 -7.89 -14.61
CA GLN A 305 14.28 -8.58 -14.57
C GLN A 305 13.14 -7.59 -14.81
N ARG A 306 12.16 -7.98 -15.64
CA ARG A 306 10.98 -7.20 -15.96
C ARG A 306 9.72 -7.75 -15.33
N ASN A 307 9.57 -9.06 -15.31
CA ASN A 307 8.35 -9.74 -14.88
C ASN A 307 8.58 -10.42 -13.54
N TYR A 308 7.63 -10.28 -12.63
CA TYR A 308 7.74 -10.78 -11.27
C TYR A 308 6.49 -11.55 -10.86
N LYS A 309 6.68 -12.72 -10.25
CA LYS A 309 5.61 -13.53 -9.70
C LYS A 309 5.90 -13.85 -8.23
N TYR A 310 5.04 -13.36 -7.38
CA TYR A 310 5.11 -13.55 -5.94
C TYR A 310 3.96 -14.46 -5.50
N ILE A 311 4.15 -15.77 -5.67
CA ILE A 311 3.09 -16.76 -5.47
C ILE A 311 2.52 -16.74 -4.04
N PRO A 312 3.34 -16.68 -2.96
CA PRO A 312 2.81 -16.62 -1.60
C PRO A 312 2.00 -15.36 -1.31
N ALA A 313 2.35 -14.23 -1.93
CA ALA A 313 1.64 -12.99 -1.78
C ALA A 313 0.47 -12.83 -2.78
N GLY A 314 0.44 -13.64 -3.85
CA GLY A 314 -0.56 -13.53 -4.90
C GLY A 314 -0.40 -12.29 -5.78
N ILE A 315 0.82 -11.78 -5.97
CA ILE A 315 1.08 -10.58 -6.76
C ILE A 315 1.90 -10.94 -8.00
N TYR A 316 1.39 -10.57 -9.17
CA TYR A 316 1.96 -10.91 -10.46
C TYR A 316 2.12 -9.65 -11.30
N VAL A 317 3.36 -9.32 -11.70
CA VAL A 317 3.69 -8.08 -12.42
C VAL A 317 4.33 -8.41 -13.75
N MET A 318 3.84 -7.80 -14.83
CA MET A 318 4.45 -7.85 -16.15
C MET A 318 4.65 -6.45 -16.72
N ARG A 319 5.75 -6.27 -17.45
CA ARG A 319 6.08 -5.00 -18.11
C ARG A 319 6.89 -5.21 -19.39
N THR A 320 6.89 -4.23 -20.27
CA THR A 320 7.71 -4.26 -21.48
C THR A 320 9.11 -3.71 -21.25
N GLY A 321 9.27 -2.85 -20.27
CA GLY A 321 10.53 -2.23 -19.90
C GLY A 321 10.40 -1.35 -18.66
N TRP A 322 11.39 -0.45 -18.49
CA TRP A 322 11.49 0.47 -17.35
C TRP A 322 11.47 1.95 -17.78
N GLY A 323 11.20 2.21 -19.03
CA GLY A 323 11.07 3.57 -19.56
C GLY A 323 9.67 4.16 -19.33
N PRO A 324 9.52 5.49 -19.46
CA PRO A 324 8.26 6.18 -19.16
C PRO A 324 7.11 5.86 -20.11
N GLU A 325 7.41 5.36 -21.31
CA GLU A 325 6.39 4.95 -22.29
C GLU A 325 6.16 3.43 -22.33
N ASP A 326 6.89 2.68 -21.51
CA ASP A 326 6.72 1.24 -21.39
C ASP A 326 5.38 0.88 -20.74
N SER A 327 4.91 -0.33 -21.01
CA SER A 327 3.68 -0.83 -20.47
C SER A 327 3.95 -1.65 -19.22
N TYR A 328 3.02 -1.57 -18.29
CA TYR A 328 2.99 -2.30 -17.04
C TYR A 328 1.57 -2.77 -16.78
N PHE A 329 1.41 -4.00 -16.37
CA PHE A 329 0.18 -4.45 -15.75
C PHE A 329 0.48 -5.39 -14.59
N HIS A 330 -0.39 -5.40 -13.62
CA HIS A 330 -0.34 -6.40 -12.58
C HIS A 330 -1.72 -6.99 -12.32
N VAL A 331 -1.70 -8.22 -11.86
CA VAL A 331 -2.87 -8.89 -11.31
C VAL A 331 -2.53 -9.29 -9.89
N HIS A 332 -3.44 -9.03 -8.94
CA HIS A 332 -3.24 -9.55 -7.62
C HIS A 332 -4.45 -10.36 -7.14
N GLY A 333 -4.13 -11.37 -6.37
CA GLY A 333 -5.08 -12.25 -5.72
C GLY A 333 -4.53 -12.59 -4.36
N ILE A 334 -4.78 -11.71 -3.38
CA ILE A 334 -4.20 -11.85 -2.06
C ILE A 334 -4.60 -13.18 -1.44
N GLN A 335 -3.61 -13.95 -0.99
CA GLN A 335 -3.79 -15.18 -0.24
C GLN A 335 -4.19 -14.83 1.20
N LEU A 336 -5.39 -15.17 1.61
CA LEU A 336 -5.87 -14.95 2.98
C LEU A 336 -6.13 -16.32 3.63
N GLU A 337 -5.44 -16.59 4.74
CA GLU A 337 -5.76 -17.79 5.52
C GLU A 337 -7.06 -17.61 6.30
N ARG A 338 -7.86 -18.68 6.37
CA ARG A 338 -9.12 -18.64 7.10
C ARG A 338 -8.89 -18.32 8.58
N GLY A 339 -9.53 -17.27 9.05
CA GLY A 339 -9.42 -16.81 10.43
C GLY A 339 -8.24 -15.89 10.70
N GLU A 340 -7.43 -15.53 9.69
CA GLU A 340 -6.48 -14.43 9.81
C GLU A 340 -7.18 -13.09 10.06
N VAL A 341 -6.52 -12.24 10.83
CA VAL A 341 -6.92 -10.85 10.96
C VAL A 341 -6.40 -10.10 9.75
N SER A 342 -7.29 -9.72 8.85
CA SER A 342 -6.95 -8.86 7.73
C SER A 342 -7.00 -7.41 8.19
N SER A 343 -5.84 -6.82 8.48
CA SER A 343 -5.77 -5.42 8.91
C SER A 343 -5.91 -4.46 7.72
N HIS A 344 -5.36 -4.82 6.56
CA HIS A 344 -5.15 -3.91 5.44
C HIS A 344 -5.53 -4.47 4.07
N SER A 345 -6.07 -5.69 4.00
CA SER A 345 -6.50 -6.30 2.75
C SER A 345 -7.90 -5.86 2.35
N HIS A 346 -8.11 -5.69 1.05
CA HIS A 346 -9.41 -5.42 0.45
C HIS A 346 -10.00 -6.68 -0.20
N ASN A 347 -11.21 -6.58 -0.74
CA ASN A 347 -11.84 -7.65 -1.53
C ASN A 347 -11.50 -7.51 -3.02
N ASP A 348 -10.22 -7.51 -3.30
CA ASP A 348 -9.60 -7.16 -4.58
C ASP A 348 -8.97 -8.36 -5.30
N THR A 349 -9.32 -9.59 -4.88
CA THR A 349 -8.81 -10.80 -5.52
C THR A 349 -9.21 -10.87 -7.00
N GLY A 350 -8.22 -11.04 -7.88
CA GLY A 350 -8.40 -10.97 -9.31
C GLY A 350 -8.35 -9.55 -9.89
N HIS A 351 -8.08 -8.53 -9.06
CA HIS A 351 -7.93 -7.15 -9.53
C HIS A 351 -6.80 -7.04 -10.58
N VAL A 352 -7.02 -6.19 -11.58
CA VAL A 352 -6.03 -5.84 -12.60
C VAL A 352 -5.83 -4.34 -12.68
N GLU A 353 -4.59 -3.87 -12.64
CA GLU A 353 -4.20 -2.52 -13.07
C GLU A 353 -3.47 -2.58 -14.41
N ILE A 354 -3.70 -1.56 -15.24
CA ILE A 354 -3.06 -1.40 -16.54
C ILE A 354 -2.51 0.01 -16.66
N HIS A 355 -1.21 0.09 -16.89
CA HIS A 355 -0.49 1.32 -17.21
C HIS A 355 0.17 1.17 -18.57
N ALA A 356 -0.07 2.08 -19.48
CA ALA A 356 0.55 2.06 -20.81
C ALA A 356 0.78 3.47 -21.33
N LYS A 357 1.87 3.65 -22.07
CA LYS A 357 2.22 4.93 -22.72
C LYS A 357 2.25 6.11 -21.72
N GLY A 358 2.79 5.86 -20.51
CA GLY A 358 3.03 6.89 -19.51
C GLY A 358 1.81 7.34 -18.71
N GLU A 359 0.72 6.54 -18.64
CA GLU A 359 -0.45 6.83 -17.82
C GLU A 359 -1.22 5.58 -17.40
N ASP A 360 -1.90 5.68 -16.25
CA ASP A 360 -2.82 4.65 -15.80
C ASP A 360 -4.08 4.66 -16.69
N ILE A 361 -4.56 3.48 -17.05
CA ILE A 361 -5.79 3.28 -17.81
C ILE A 361 -6.83 2.63 -16.92
N LEU A 362 -6.54 1.43 -16.39
CA LEU A 362 -7.30 0.83 -15.32
C LEU A 362 -6.50 0.97 -14.02
N THR A 363 -7.14 1.46 -12.96
CA THR A 363 -6.49 1.81 -11.70
C THR A 363 -7.21 1.21 -10.51
N ASP A 364 -6.52 1.13 -9.37
CA ASP A 364 -7.16 0.86 -8.09
C ASP A 364 -7.82 2.12 -7.52
N SER A 365 -8.87 1.93 -6.73
CA SER A 365 -9.58 3.03 -6.06
C SER A 365 -8.88 3.52 -4.80
N GLY A 366 -7.93 2.77 -4.22
CA GLY A 366 -7.27 3.10 -2.97
C GLY A 366 -8.13 2.83 -1.73
N ARG A 367 -7.81 3.45 -0.58
CA ARG A 367 -8.39 3.11 0.73
C ARG A 367 -9.29 4.17 1.36
N TYR A 368 -9.12 5.44 1.03
CA TYR A 368 -9.76 6.64 1.53
C TYR A 368 -9.54 6.89 3.04
N ILE A 369 -10.22 6.15 3.91
CA ILE A 369 -10.17 6.28 5.38
C ILE A 369 -10.07 4.93 6.05
N TYR A 370 -9.64 4.91 7.33
CA TYR A 370 -9.62 3.67 8.10
C TYR A 370 -10.90 3.45 8.88
N ASN A 371 -11.25 4.39 9.73
CA ASN A 371 -12.28 4.19 10.70
C ASN A 371 -13.03 5.49 10.97
N SER A 372 -14.29 5.52 10.58
CA SER A 372 -15.14 6.66 10.86
C SER A 372 -16.57 6.18 11.10
N SER A 373 -17.15 6.55 12.24
CA SER A 373 -18.52 6.18 12.59
C SER A 373 -19.54 6.79 11.64
N CYS A 374 -19.27 8.01 11.12
CA CYS A 374 -20.17 8.72 10.21
C CYS A 374 -19.95 8.38 8.74
N TRP A 375 -18.78 7.84 8.39
CA TRP A 375 -18.40 7.54 7.02
C TRP A 375 -18.17 6.06 6.79
N LYS A 376 -18.84 5.24 7.56
CA LYS A 376 -18.75 3.79 7.51
C LYS A 376 -18.98 3.23 6.11
N ASP A 377 -19.97 3.76 5.39
CA ASP A 377 -20.31 3.30 4.04
C ASP A 377 -19.19 3.61 3.03
N TRP A 378 -18.49 4.73 3.19
CA TRP A 378 -17.31 5.06 2.38
C TRP A 378 -16.15 4.08 2.61
N ARG A 379 -15.83 3.76 3.86
CA ARG A 379 -14.82 2.75 4.15
C ARG A 379 -15.25 1.39 3.58
N HIS A 380 -16.51 1.01 3.72
CA HIS A 380 -17.04 -0.23 3.17
C HIS A 380 -16.92 -0.28 1.65
N TYR A 381 -17.21 0.82 0.95
CA TYR A 381 -17.04 0.89 -0.50
C TYR A 381 -15.60 0.64 -0.92
N PHE A 382 -14.63 1.36 -0.34
CA PHE A 382 -13.21 1.20 -0.71
C PHE A 382 -12.63 -0.18 -0.34
N LEU A 383 -13.20 -0.88 0.64
CA LEU A 383 -12.86 -2.27 0.97
C LEU A 383 -13.54 -3.30 0.05
N SER A 384 -14.64 -2.93 -0.57
CA SER A 384 -15.52 -3.81 -1.35
C SER A 384 -14.93 -4.13 -2.72
N ALA A 385 -15.20 -5.32 -3.23
CA ALA A 385 -14.92 -5.68 -4.62
C ALA A 385 -15.51 -4.69 -5.64
N LYS A 386 -16.54 -3.92 -5.27
CA LYS A 386 -17.15 -2.85 -6.09
C LYS A 386 -16.17 -1.70 -6.40
N ALA A 387 -15.14 -1.50 -5.57
CA ALA A 387 -14.13 -0.47 -5.77
C ALA A 387 -12.90 -0.98 -6.55
N HIS A 388 -12.90 -2.22 -6.98
CA HIS A 388 -11.75 -2.86 -7.61
C HIS A 388 -12.10 -3.43 -9.00
N ASN A 389 -11.09 -3.65 -9.84
CA ASN A 389 -11.28 -4.21 -11.19
C ASN A 389 -11.41 -5.73 -11.14
N THR A 390 -12.48 -6.22 -10.53
CA THR A 390 -12.71 -7.65 -10.30
C THR A 390 -14.18 -8.04 -10.34
N LEU A 391 -14.45 -9.31 -10.07
CA LEU A 391 -15.77 -9.91 -10.01
C LEU A 391 -16.47 -9.63 -8.67
N TYR A 392 -17.76 -9.35 -8.70
CA TYR A 392 -18.62 -9.24 -7.54
C TYR A 392 -19.93 -10.00 -7.74
N VAL A 393 -20.38 -10.77 -6.76
CA VAL A 393 -21.52 -11.66 -6.89
C VAL A 393 -22.49 -11.49 -5.72
N ASP A 394 -23.79 -11.30 -6.04
CA ASP A 394 -24.93 -11.27 -5.10
C ASP A 394 -24.74 -10.39 -3.86
N ASP A 395 -24.06 -9.27 -4.02
CA ASP A 395 -23.71 -8.37 -2.92
C ASP A 395 -22.91 -9.02 -1.78
N HIS A 396 -22.14 -10.08 -2.11
CA HIS A 396 -21.26 -10.78 -1.18
C HIS A 396 -19.78 -10.44 -1.39
N GLU A 397 -19.10 -10.12 -0.29
CA GLU A 397 -17.65 -9.93 -0.28
C GLU A 397 -16.90 -11.27 -0.21
N MET A 398 -15.78 -11.37 -0.94
CA MET A 398 -15.00 -12.61 -1.04
C MET A 398 -14.37 -13.04 0.28
N GLY A 399 -13.50 -12.22 0.84
CA GLY A 399 -12.66 -12.57 1.98
C GLY A 399 -12.83 -11.69 3.20
N THR A 400 -12.62 -10.39 3.04
CA THR A 400 -12.69 -9.39 4.11
C THR A 400 -14.12 -8.86 4.20
N VAL A 401 -14.80 -9.14 5.31
CA VAL A 401 -16.15 -8.62 5.53
C VAL A 401 -16.07 -7.41 6.46
N PRO A 402 -16.58 -6.23 6.07
CA PRO A 402 -16.58 -5.05 6.90
C PRO A 402 -17.18 -5.30 8.29
N GLY A 403 -16.49 -4.90 9.35
CA GLY A 403 -16.90 -5.13 10.73
C GLY A 403 -16.63 -6.55 11.26
N VAL A 404 -16.07 -7.44 10.46
CA VAL A 404 -15.63 -8.78 10.88
C VAL A 404 -14.11 -8.80 10.99
N THR A 405 -13.60 -9.26 12.13
CA THR A 405 -12.15 -9.25 12.42
C THR A 405 -11.39 -10.42 11.80
N ARG A 406 -12.08 -11.35 11.16
CA ARG A 406 -11.46 -12.57 10.60
C ARG A 406 -11.91 -12.80 9.17
N THR A 407 -10.99 -13.23 8.33
CA THR A 407 -11.25 -13.56 6.94
C THR A 407 -11.94 -14.92 6.77
N ARG A 408 -12.68 -15.07 5.68
CA ARG A 408 -13.21 -16.37 5.25
C ARG A 408 -12.13 -17.33 4.75
N GLY A 409 -10.99 -16.78 4.33
CA GLY A 409 -9.96 -17.49 3.60
C GLY A 409 -10.23 -17.45 2.10
N VAL A 410 -9.33 -16.85 1.36
CA VAL A 410 -9.36 -16.82 -0.11
C VAL A 410 -8.04 -17.36 -0.61
N ARG A 411 -8.10 -18.33 -1.52
CA ARG A 411 -6.91 -18.89 -2.17
C ARG A 411 -6.93 -18.58 -3.65
N THR A 412 -5.80 -18.10 -4.11
CA THR A 412 -5.54 -17.86 -5.52
C THR A 412 -4.57 -18.91 -6.06
N TYR A 413 -4.86 -19.40 -7.25
CA TYR A 413 -4.06 -20.38 -7.95
C TYR A 413 -3.52 -19.76 -9.23
N LEU A 414 -2.19 -19.78 -9.39
CA LEU A 414 -1.52 -19.37 -10.62
C LEU A 414 -1.48 -20.56 -11.59
N HIS A 415 -2.10 -20.44 -12.75
CA HIS A 415 -2.11 -21.46 -13.81
C HIS A 415 -1.02 -21.20 -14.85
N ALA A 416 -0.84 -19.93 -15.27
CA ALA A 416 0.21 -19.54 -16.19
C ALA A 416 0.76 -18.14 -15.87
N PHE A 417 2.04 -17.97 -16.10
CA PHE A 417 2.77 -16.71 -16.06
C PHE A 417 3.80 -16.75 -17.18
N GLU A 418 3.46 -16.24 -18.34
CA GLU A 418 4.19 -16.48 -19.58
C GLU A 418 4.49 -15.18 -20.33
N GLU A 419 5.68 -15.10 -20.90
CA GLU A 419 6.08 -14.08 -21.85
C GLU A 419 6.75 -14.74 -23.04
N ASN A 420 6.33 -14.39 -24.24
CA ASN A 420 6.98 -14.75 -25.49
C ASN A 420 6.96 -13.55 -26.45
N GLU A 421 7.40 -13.74 -27.69
CA GLU A 421 7.45 -12.67 -28.71
C GLU A 421 6.05 -12.15 -29.12
N GLN A 422 4.99 -12.90 -28.83
CA GLN A 422 3.63 -12.64 -29.28
C GLN A 422 2.75 -12.05 -28.20
N TYR A 423 2.93 -12.46 -26.94
CA TYR A 423 2.09 -12.00 -25.83
C TYR A 423 2.77 -12.14 -24.45
N GLN A 424 2.17 -11.44 -23.48
CA GLN A 424 2.38 -11.67 -22.04
C GLN A 424 1.05 -12.16 -21.44
N LEU A 425 1.10 -13.18 -20.57
CA LEU A 425 -0.08 -13.82 -19.96
C LEU A 425 0.07 -13.98 -18.45
N ILE A 426 -0.97 -13.56 -17.73
CA ILE A 426 -1.21 -13.96 -16.33
C ILE A 426 -2.55 -14.68 -16.29
N ASP A 427 -2.55 -15.91 -15.78
CA ASP A 427 -3.73 -16.78 -15.65
C ASP A 427 -3.87 -17.23 -14.20
N ILE A 428 -4.92 -16.79 -13.53
CA ILE A 428 -5.22 -17.12 -12.14
C ILE A 428 -6.66 -17.60 -11.97
N SER A 429 -6.92 -18.35 -10.91
CA SER A 429 -8.25 -18.59 -10.40
C SER A 429 -8.31 -18.41 -8.89
N HIS A 430 -9.49 -18.20 -8.34
CA HIS A 430 -9.72 -18.12 -6.91
C HIS A 430 -11.06 -18.72 -6.48
N ASN A 431 -11.15 -19.04 -5.19
CA ASN A 431 -12.31 -19.63 -4.56
C ASN A 431 -13.10 -18.64 -3.69
N GLY A 432 -13.02 -17.34 -3.96
CA GLY A 432 -13.60 -16.31 -3.09
C GLY A 432 -15.10 -16.40 -2.85
N TYR A 433 -15.82 -17.16 -3.66
CA TYR A 433 -17.28 -17.38 -3.57
C TYR A 433 -17.67 -18.85 -3.29
N ASP A 434 -16.75 -19.70 -2.81
CA ASP A 434 -17.01 -21.11 -2.51
C ASP A 434 -17.87 -21.31 -1.26
N PHE A 435 -18.05 -20.28 -0.45
CA PHE A 435 -18.85 -20.29 0.77
C PHE A 435 -20.36 -20.15 0.53
N MET A 436 -20.79 -19.78 -0.68
CA MET A 436 -22.20 -19.59 -1.04
C MET A 436 -22.93 -20.94 -1.09
N ASP A 437 -24.25 -20.93 -0.90
CA ASP A 437 -25.09 -22.16 -1.01
C ASP A 437 -25.06 -22.73 -2.43
N ASP A 438 -24.91 -21.89 -3.44
CA ASP A 438 -24.55 -22.24 -4.82
C ASP A 438 -23.13 -21.74 -5.12
N PRO A 439 -22.08 -22.51 -4.75
CA PRO A 439 -20.69 -22.05 -4.77
C PRO A 439 -20.20 -21.78 -6.18
N MET A 440 -19.46 -20.67 -6.33
CA MET A 440 -18.87 -20.23 -7.57
C MET A 440 -17.36 -20.10 -7.48
N PHE A 441 -16.71 -20.28 -8.62
CA PHE A 441 -15.28 -20.17 -8.82
C PHE A 441 -15.02 -19.20 -9.98
N HIS A 442 -14.03 -18.35 -9.82
CA HIS A 442 -13.63 -17.37 -10.83
C HIS A 442 -12.24 -17.69 -11.34
N ARG A 443 -12.08 -17.73 -12.67
CA ARG A 443 -10.79 -17.77 -13.35
C ARG A 443 -10.67 -16.54 -14.23
N ARG A 444 -9.54 -15.85 -14.12
CA ARG A 444 -9.21 -14.66 -14.93
C ARG A 444 -7.90 -14.89 -15.66
N ARG A 445 -7.91 -14.62 -16.96
CA ARG A 445 -6.72 -14.53 -17.80
C ARG A 445 -6.55 -13.10 -18.30
N VAL A 446 -5.37 -12.53 -18.10
CA VAL A 446 -5.02 -11.21 -18.63
C VAL A 446 -3.90 -11.41 -19.61
N VAL A 447 -4.17 -11.08 -20.87
CA VAL A 447 -3.22 -11.18 -21.99
C VAL A 447 -2.91 -9.80 -22.51
N ARG A 448 -1.63 -9.41 -22.51
CA ARG A 448 -1.17 -8.24 -23.26
C ARG A 448 -0.62 -8.68 -24.61
N LEU A 449 -1.15 -8.12 -25.66
CA LEU A 449 -0.74 -8.31 -27.06
C LEU A 449 0.15 -7.12 -27.52
N PRO A 450 0.78 -7.20 -28.70
CA PRO A 450 1.42 -6.06 -29.32
C PRO A 450 0.49 -4.84 -29.42
N ASP A 451 1.08 -3.64 -29.57
CA ASP A 451 0.37 -2.36 -29.63
C ASP A 451 -0.46 -2.01 -28.39
N ASP A 452 -0.15 -2.62 -27.23
CA ASP A 452 -0.87 -2.41 -25.96
C ASP A 452 -2.37 -2.75 -26.03
N VAL A 453 -2.70 -3.79 -26.75
CA VAL A 453 -4.03 -4.40 -26.70
C VAL A 453 -4.06 -5.37 -25.52
N TYR A 454 -5.01 -5.17 -24.61
CA TYR A 454 -5.23 -6.04 -23.47
C TYR A 454 -6.50 -6.84 -23.64
N VAL A 455 -6.43 -8.12 -23.35
CA VAL A 455 -7.57 -9.04 -23.34
C VAL A 455 -7.72 -9.60 -21.95
N ILE A 456 -8.88 -9.39 -21.35
CA ILE A 456 -9.24 -9.93 -20.04
C ILE A 456 -10.37 -10.93 -20.27
N GLU A 457 -10.11 -12.18 -19.95
CA GLU A 457 -11.11 -13.23 -20.00
C GLU A 457 -11.49 -13.63 -18.57
N ASP A 458 -12.79 -13.67 -18.30
CA ASP A 458 -13.35 -14.07 -17.02
C ASP A 458 -14.31 -15.26 -17.21
N ARG A 459 -14.02 -16.34 -16.50
CA ARG A 459 -14.89 -17.51 -16.45
C ARG A 459 -15.41 -17.70 -15.04
N VAL A 460 -16.72 -17.65 -14.89
CA VAL A 460 -17.42 -17.95 -13.64
C VAL A 460 -18.08 -19.31 -13.78
N THR A 461 -17.68 -20.26 -12.98
CA THR A 461 -18.17 -21.64 -12.97
C THR A 461 -18.66 -22.04 -11.59
N GLY A 462 -19.41 -23.12 -11.47
CA GLY A 462 -19.91 -23.58 -10.17
C GLY A 462 -20.97 -24.66 -10.31
N ILE A 463 -21.79 -24.81 -9.29
CA ILE A 463 -22.91 -25.76 -9.30
C ILE A 463 -24.06 -25.25 -10.18
N CYS A 464 -24.26 -23.92 -10.24
CA CYS A 464 -25.15 -23.24 -11.18
C CYS A 464 -26.64 -23.60 -11.07
N ARG A 465 -27.13 -23.73 -9.85
CA ARG A 465 -28.52 -24.06 -9.56
C ARG A 465 -29.46 -22.87 -9.60
N GLU A 466 -28.96 -21.74 -9.07
CA GLU A 466 -29.74 -20.54 -8.82
C GLU A 466 -29.38 -19.42 -9.81
N ASP A 467 -30.22 -18.40 -9.89
CA ASP A 467 -29.90 -17.18 -10.60
C ASP A 467 -29.09 -16.26 -9.69
N HIS A 468 -28.04 -15.66 -10.22
CA HIS A 468 -27.11 -14.79 -9.54
C HIS A 468 -27.01 -13.42 -10.21
N ASP A 469 -26.64 -12.44 -9.44
CA ASP A 469 -26.24 -11.11 -9.91
C ASP A 469 -24.71 -11.05 -10.00
N ILE A 470 -24.18 -11.28 -11.20
CA ILE A 470 -22.74 -11.37 -11.48
C ILE A 470 -22.29 -10.09 -12.14
N ARG A 471 -21.36 -9.36 -11.53
CA ARG A 471 -20.88 -8.06 -12.00
C ARG A 471 -19.36 -8.04 -12.14
N LEU A 472 -18.88 -7.49 -13.26
CA LEU A 472 -17.49 -7.09 -13.44
C LEU A 472 -17.40 -5.57 -13.32
N TYR A 473 -16.43 -5.10 -12.53
CA TYR A 473 -16.15 -3.68 -12.34
C TYR A 473 -14.84 -3.31 -13.01
N TYR A 474 -14.82 -2.13 -13.64
CA TYR A 474 -13.62 -1.53 -14.24
C TYR A 474 -13.54 -0.05 -13.86
N ASN A 475 -12.54 0.31 -13.07
CA ASN A 475 -12.24 1.67 -12.66
C ASN A 475 -11.21 2.25 -13.60
N PHE A 476 -11.61 3.23 -14.39
CA PHE A 476 -10.69 3.96 -15.25
C PHE A 476 -9.98 5.05 -14.44
N ALA A 477 -8.74 5.37 -14.80
CA ALA A 477 -8.05 6.53 -14.27
C ALA A 477 -8.80 7.83 -14.64
N PHE A 478 -8.27 8.98 -14.19
CA PHE A 478 -8.88 10.27 -14.53
C PHE A 478 -9.01 10.45 -16.03
N GLY A 479 -10.24 10.68 -16.48
CA GLY A 479 -10.56 10.80 -17.90
C GLY A 479 -12.06 10.91 -18.12
N HIS A 480 -12.49 10.59 -19.32
CA HIS A 480 -13.90 10.55 -19.71
C HIS A 480 -14.20 9.19 -20.34
N LEU A 481 -15.28 8.57 -19.92
CA LEU A 481 -15.79 7.30 -20.45
C LEU A 481 -17.20 7.51 -20.99
N ASP A 482 -17.44 7.10 -22.23
CA ASP A 482 -18.75 7.13 -22.88
C ASP A 482 -18.95 5.87 -23.73
N GLY A 483 -20.17 5.46 -23.93
CA GLY A 483 -20.50 4.32 -24.76
C GLY A 483 -21.70 3.53 -24.28
N GLU A 484 -22.08 2.52 -25.05
CA GLU A 484 -23.23 1.66 -24.79
C GLU A 484 -23.08 0.29 -25.46
N ASN A 485 -23.98 -0.61 -25.13
CA ASN A 485 -24.08 -1.91 -25.81
C ASN A 485 -22.78 -2.72 -25.84
N GLY A 486 -21.98 -2.61 -24.76
CA GLY A 486 -20.73 -3.35 -24.59
C GLY A 486 -19.53 -2.73 -25.31
N LYS A 487 -19.64 -1.52 -25.84
CA LYS A 487 -18.52 -0.78 -26.43
C LYS A 487 -18.42 0.61 -25.83
N PHE A 488 -17.26 0.93 -25.26
CA PHE A 488 -17.01 2.14 -24.50
C PHE A 488 -15.70 2.78 -24.94
N ASP A 489 -15.73 4.09 -25.16
CA ASP A 489 -14.56 4.87 -25.51
C ASP A 489 -14.11 5.68 -24.28
N TYR A 490 -12.88 5.44 -23.85
CA TYR A 490 -12.22 6.15 -22.78
C TYR A 490 -11.20 7.13 -23.34
N THR A 491 -11.20 8.35 -22.84
CA THR A 491 -10.19 9.36 -23.14
C THR A 491 -9.55 9.82 -21.84
N SER A 492 -8.24 9.60 -21.68
CA SER A 492 -7.48 10.01 -20.51
C SER A 492 -7.34 11.52 -20.39
N GLN A 493 -6.92 12.03 -19.23
CA GLN A 493 -6.62 13.46 -19.04
C GLN A 493 -5.52 14.00 -19.98
N LYS A 494 -4.63 13.13 -20.45
CA LYS A 494 -3.59 13.50 -21.44
C LYS A 494 -4.11 13.45 -22.90
N GLY A 495 -5.39 13.12 -23.10
CA GLY A 495 -6.03 13.05 -24.42
C GLY A 495 -5.76 11.75 -25.18
N ARG A 496 -5.26 10.70 -24.52
CA ARG A 496 -5.08 9.39 -25.13
C ARG A 496 -6.38 8.61 -25.08
N GLY A 497 -6.78 8.06 -26.22
CA GLY A 497 -8.01 7.29 -26.37
C GLY A 497 -7.78 5.78 -26.27
N TYR A 498 -8.73 5.09 -25.66
CA TYR A 498 -8.83 3.63 -25.64
C TYR A 498 -10.29 3.22 -25.87
N THR A 499 -10.49 2.13 -26.58
CA THR A 499 -11.82 1.50 -26.70
C THR A 499 -11.85 0.23 -25.87
N MET A 500 -12.80 0.12 -24.95
CA MET A 500 -13.10 -1.11 -24.23
C MET A 500 -14.33 -1.78 -24.84
N THR A 501 -14.22 -3.04 -25.21
CA THR A 501 -15.35 -3.88 -25.62
C THR A 501 -15.54 -4.99 -24.61
N VAL A 502 -16.75 -5.12 -24.06
CA VAL A 502 -17.11 -6.17 -23.12
C VAL A 502 -18.24 -7.02 -23.70
N GLN A 503 -18.01 -8.31 -23.79
CA GLN A 503 -18.99 -9.29 -24.29
C GLN A 503 -19.05 -10.49 -23.36
N ALA A 504 -20.16 -11.22 -23.39
CA ALA A 504 -20.30 -12.52 -22.74
C ALA A 504 -21.11 -13.48 -23.66
N ASP A 505 -21.05 -14.76 -23.31
CA ASP A 505 -21.93 -15.80 -23.90
C ASP A 505 -23.40 -15.65 -23.48
N LYS A 506 -23.68 -14.69 -22.60
CA LYS A 506 -25.01 -14.35 -22.09
C LYS A 506 -25.26 -12.85 -22.18
N LYS A 507 -26.54 -12.45 -22.02
CA LYS A 507 -26.92 -11.03 -22.05
C LYS A 507 -26.23 -10.28 -20.91
N LEU A 508 -25.70 -9.11 -21.22
CA LEU A 508 -25.17 -8.14 -20.27
C LEU A 508 -26.01 -6.86 -20.28
N ASP A 509 -26.15 -6.28 -19.12
CA ASP A 509 -26.58 -4.91 -18.91
C ASP A 509 -25.36 -4.09 -18.43
N PHE A 510 -25.31 -2.80 -18.75
CA PHE A 510 -24.16 -1.94 -18.49
C PHE A 510 -24.58 -0.68 -17.75
N GLU A 511 -23.70 -0.22 -16.86
CA GLU A 511 -23.86 1.02 -16.12
C GLU A 511 -22.50 1.75 -16.03
N ILE A 512 -22.52 3.07 -16.16
CA ILE A 512 -21.34 3.92 -15.91
C ILE A 512 -21.66 4.80 -14.72
N LEU A 513 -20.78 4.74 -13.70
CA LEU A 513 -20.83 5.61 -12.53
C LEU A 513 -19.60 6.52 -12.53
N GLU A 514 -19.79 7.77 -12.13
CA GLU A 514 -18.70 8.72 -11.91
C GLU A 514 -19.08 9.62 -10.74
N GLY A 515 -18.40 9.45 -9.59
CA GLY A 515 -18.67 10.23 -8.40
C GLY A 515 -20.08 10.05 -7.82
N SER A 516 -20.68 8.87 -8.00
CA SER A 516 -21.99 8.55 -7.44
C SER A 516 -21.91 8.35 -5.92
N GLU A 517 -22.85 8.93 -5.17
CA GLU A 517 -22.98 8.77 -3.71
C GLU A 517 -24.11 7.80 -3.32
N ASP A 518 -25.03 7.49 -4.24
CA ASP A 518 -26.11 6.52 -4.03
C ASP A 518 -26.50 5.84 -5.36
N PRO A 519 -26.08 4.59 -5.60
CA PRO A 519 -25.08 3.83 -4.85
C PRO A 519 -23.68 4.48 -4.95
N ILE A 520 -22.85 4.29 -3.92
CA ILE A 520 -21.47 4.79 -3.96
C ILE A 520 -20.71 4.03 -5.06
N GLY A 521 -20.12 4.79 -6.00
CA GLY A 521 -19.36 4.24 -7.12
C GLY A 521 -18.62 5.30 -7.93
N GLY A 522 -17.53 4.89 -8.60
CA GLY A 522 -16.74 5.79 -9.44
C GLY A 522 -15.91 6.80 -8.65
N TRP A 523 -15.17 6.34 -7.64
CA TRP A 523 -14.29 7.17 -6.81
C TRP A 523 -12.88 6.59 -6.71
N ILE A 524 -11.89 7.49 -6.60
CA ILE A 524 -10.48 7.16 -6.32
C ILE A 524 -9.96 7.98 -5.15
N SER A 525 -9.05 7.38 -4.37
CA SER A 525 -8.38 8.01 -3.23
C SER A 525 -6.87 7.78 -3.31
N TYR A 526 -6.10 8.82 -3.57
CA TYR A 526 -4.63 8.76 -3.57
C TYR A 526 -4.01 8.92 -2.17
N GLY A 527 -4.82 9.29 -1.18
CA GLY A 527 -4.34 9.48 0.18
C GLY A 527 -5.47 9.66 1.18
N TYR A 528 -5.10 9.66 2.45
CA TYR A 528 -6.04 9.66 3.55
C TYR A 528 -7.03 10.85 3.51
N ALA A 529 -8.31 10.55 3.65
CA ALA A 529 -9.44 11.49 3.63
C ALA A 529 -9.55 12.36 2.35
N TRP A 530 -8.90 11.94 1.27
CA TRP A 530 -8.98 12.60 -0.03
C TRP A 530 -9.61 11.65 -1.05
N ARG A 531 -10.61 12.12 -1.79
CA ARG A 531 -11.21 11.35 -2.89
C ARG A 531 -11.63 12.26 -4.03
N LYS A 532 -11.63 11.71 -5.24
CA LYS A 532 -12.15 12.36 -6.44
C LYS A 532 -12.94 11.39 -7.31
N PRO A 533 -13.92 11.89 -8.09
CA PRO A 533 -14.62 11.05 -9.07
C PRO A 533 -13.69 10.54 -10.17
N ILE A 534 -13.96 9.31 -10.59
CA ILE A 534 -13.38 8.66 -11.76
C ILE A 534 -14.48 7.86 -12.48
N PRO A 535 -14.34 7.59 -13.78
CA PRO A 535 -15.27 6.71 -14.49
C PRO A 535 -15.15 5.25 -14.02
N GLN A 536 -16.28 4.63 -13.73
CA GLN A 536 -16.40 3.22 -13.39
C GLN A 536 -17.42 2.56 -14.31
N LEU A 537 -17.01 1.53 -15.03
CA LEU A 537 -17.89 0.69 -15.84
C LEU A 537 -18.29 -0.55 -15.05
N ILE A 538 -19.58 -0.87 -15.08
CA ILE A 538 -20.15 -2.09 -14.50
C ILE A 538 -20.78 -2.90 -15.63
N ALA A 539 -20.32 -4.13 -15.83
CA ALA A 539 -20.94 -5.09 -16.74
C ALA A 539 -21.65 -6.16 -15.90
N LYS A 540 -22.96 -6.28 -16.06
CA LYS A 540 -23.85 -7.08 -15.21
C LYS A 540 -24.55 -8.18 -15.97
N HIS A 541 -24.55 -9.38 -15.41
CA HIS A 541 -25.42 -10.48 -15.80
C HIS A 541 -26.32 -10.87 -14.63
N SER A 542 -27.63 -10.97 -14.88
CA SER A 542 -28.59 -11.53 -13.93
C SER A 542 -29.12 -12.85 -14.49
N GLY A 543 -28.76 -13.96 -13.86
CA GLY A 543 -29.11 -15.31 -14.31
C GLY A 543 -28.13 -16.37 -13.84
N LYS A 544 -28.26 -17.58 -14.36
CA LYS A 544 -27.44 -18.72 -13.94
C LYS A 544 -26.02 -18.65 -14.51
N ALA A 545 -25.04 -19.02 -13.69
CA ALA A 545 -23.73 -19.45 -14.17
C ALA A 545 -23.87 -20.83 -14.90
N PRO A 546 -22.87 -21.35 -15.62
CA PRO A 546 -21.63 -20.67 -15.90
C PRO A 546 -21.81 -19.47 -16.85
N ILE A 547 -20.91 -18.51 -16.77
CA ILE A 547 -20.82 -17.39 -17.71
C ILE A 547 -19.36 -17.14 -18.11
N HIS A 548 -19.18 -16.83 -19.38
CA HIS A 548 -17.89 -16.54 -20.00
C HIS A 548 -17.88 -15.11 -20.52
N PHE A 549 -17.04 -14.26 -19.96
CA PHE A 549 -16.82 -12.88 -20.41
C PHE A 549 -15.53 -12.76 -21.18
N ILE A 550 -15.51 -11.86 -22.14
CA ILE A 550 -14.31 -11.39 -22.83
C ILE A 550 -14.31 -9.86 -22.89
N THR A 551 -13.29 -9.25 -22.37
CA THR A 551 -13.06 -7.80 -22.39
C THR A 551 -11.81 -7.51 -23.19
N VAL A 552 -11.92 -6.61 -24.17
CA VAL A 552 -10.79 -6.14 -24.97
C VAL A 552 -10.63 -4.65 -24.74
N LEU A 553 -9.45 -4.23 -24.31
CA LEU A 553 -9.05 -2.84 -24.17
C LEU A 553 -7.95 -2.55 -25.19
N ALA A 554 -8.24 -1.72 -26.17
CA ALA A 554 -7.33 -1.39 -27.27
C ALA A 554 -7.13 0.13 -27.38
N PRO A 555 -5.92 0.62 -27.69
CA PRO A 555 -5.71 2.02 -28.02
C PRO A 555 -6.61 2.47 -29.19
N ALA A 556 -7.08 3.71 -29.14
CA ALA A 556 -7.96 4.25 -30.19
C ALA A 556 -7.31 4.12 -31.59
N GLY A 557 -8.10 3.62 -32.52
CA GLY A 557 -7.63 3.34 -33.89
C GLY A 557 -7.00 1.95 -34.09
N ILE A 558 -6.73 1.21 -33.02
CA ILE A 558 -6.31 -0.20 -33.12
C ILE A 558 -7.56 -1.09 -33.12
N ARG A 559 -7.74 -1.83 -34.20
CA ARG A 559 -8.88 -2.76 -34.32
C ARG A 559 -8.56 -4.07 -33.60
N ALA A 560 -9.41 -4.44 -32.66
CA ALA A 560 -9.42 -5.74 -32.03
C ALA A 560 -10.87 -6.16 -31.77
N GLU A 561 -11.29 -7.27 -32.37
CA GLU A 561 -12.69 -7.72 -32.34
C GLU A 561 -12.80 -9.05 -31.61
N ALA A 562 -13.56 -9.07 -30.53
CA ALA A 562 -13.82 -10.26 -29.73
C ALA A 562 -15.03 -11.03 -30.23
N ALA A 563 -15.00 -12.35 -30.08
CA ALA A 563 -16.15 -13.23 -30.25
C ALA A 563 -16.04 -14.43 -29.31
N ILE A 564 -17.20 -14.92 -28.80
CA ILE A 564 -17.28 -16.13 -28.01
C ILE A 564 -18.00 -17.19 -28.84
N ASN A 565 -17.38 -18.34 -29.02
CA ASN A 565 -17.91 -19.47 -29.79
C ASN A 565 -17.84 -20.75 -28.94
N GLY A 566 -18.94 -21.08 -28.26
CA GLY A 566 -18.97 -22.17 -27.29
C GLY A 566 -18.01 -21.91 -26.13
N ASP A 567 -17.11 -22.84 -25.86
CA ASP A 567 -16.14 -22.71 -24.77
C ASP A 567 -14.88 -21.90 -25.14
N ALA A 568 -14.76 -21.41 -26.36
CA ALA A 568 -13.63 -20.62 -26.83
C ALA A 568 -14.01 -19.16 -26.99
N ALA A 569 -13.07 -18.26 -26.61
CA ALA A 569 -13.10 -16.86 -27.00
C ALA A 569 -12.02 -16.60 -28.03
N THR A 570 -12.28 -15.71 -28.98
CA THR A 570 -11.32 -15.28 -30.00
C THR A 570 -11.24 -13.76 -30.04
N VAL A 571 -10.04 -13.23 -30.31
CA VAL A 571 -9.83 -11.81 -30.57
C VAL A 571 -9.06 -11.67 -31.88
N THR A 572 -9.70 -11.09 -32.86
CA THR A 572 -9.11 -10.83 -34.18
C THR A 572 -8.47 -9.44 -34.20
N LEU A 573 -7.17 -9.38 -34.46
CA LEU A 573 -6.39 -8.15 -34.55
C LEU A 573 -6.42 -7.52 -35.95
N ALA A 574 -5.97 -6.27 -36.02
CA ALA A 574 -5.95 -5.50 -37.28
C ALA A 574 -5.06 -6.14 -38.36
N ASP A 575 -4.00 -6.84 -37.98
CA ASP A 575 -3.11 -7.55 -38.90
C ASP A 575 -3.63 -8.94 -39.36
N GLY A 576 -4.82 -9.30 -38.90
CA GLY A 576 -5.48 -10.57 -39.23
C GLY A 576 -5.12 -11.73 -38.30
N LYS A 577 -4.22 -11.53 -37.34
CA LYS A 577 -3.93 -12.55 -36.31
C LYS A 577 -5.12 -12.76 -35.41
N VAL A 578 -5.28 -13.97 -34.94
CA VAL A 578 -6.38 -14.36 -34.05
C VAL A 578 -5.82 -14.96 -32.76
N LEU A 579 -6.05 -14.27 -31.64
CA LEU A 579 -5.87 -14.85 -30.31
C LEU A 579 -7.04 -15.77 -30.01
N THR A 580 -6.75 -17.02 -29.68
CA THR A 580 -7.74 -18.02 -29.28
C THR A 580 -7.50 -18.42 -27.81
N LEU A 581 -8.54 -18.27 -27.00
CA LEU A 581 -8.56 -18.65 -25.60
C LEU A 581 -9.53 -19.83 -25.41
N THR A 582 -8.99 -21.02 -25.19
CA THR A 582 -9.78 -22.21 -24.81
C THR A 582 -9.65 -22.47 -23.32
N GLU A 583 -10.35 -23.47 -22.78
CA GLU A 583 -10.19 -23.83 -21.37
C GLU A 583 -8.73 -24.09 -20.97
N ASN A 584 -7.95 -24.70 -21.87
CA ASN A 584 -6.62 -25.24 -21.58
C ASN A 584 -5.47 -24.52 -22.30
N ALA A 585 -5.75 -23.59 -23.21
CA ALA A 585 -4.71 -22.97 -24.04
C ALA A 585 -5.00 -21.51 -24.36
N VAL A 586 -3.92 -20.75 -24.55
CA VAL A 586 -3.89 -19.40 -25.14
C VAL A 586 -2.96 -19.46 -26.33
N GLU A 587 -3.46 -19.21 -27.53
CA GLU A 587 -2.72 -19.35 -28.79
C GLU A 587 -2.97 -18.13 -29.69
N LEU A 588 -1.91 -17.58 -30.29
CA LEU A 588 -2.01 -16.51 -31.28
C LEU A 588 -1.52 -17.04 -32.63
N HIS A 589 -2.42 -17.03 -33.62
CA HIS A 589 -2.20 -17.56 -34.96
C HIS A 589 -2.12 -16.46 -36.02
#